data_084ea822a6ee621657b1a85227fa185c
#
_entry.id   084ea822a6ee621657b1a85227fa185c
#
_cell.length_a   1.000
_cell.length_b   1.000
_cell.length_c   1.000
_cell.angle_alpha   90.00
_cell.angle_beta   90.00
_cell.angle_gamma   90.00
#
_symmetry.space_group_name_H-M   'P 1'
#
loop_
_entity.id
_entity.type
_entity.pdbx_description
1 polymer ?
#
loop_
_entity_poly.entity_id
_entity_poly.type
_entity_poly.pdbx_seq_one_letter_code
_entity_poly.pdbx_strand_id
1 'polypeptide(L)'
;FRDLVDRIVAEIPGAAVGVDVMTGFPGEGHREFENTAEFLRSLPVSYLHVFPYSERPGTAAASLPGRVEAALRSQRAAALRALGLAKRTDFAKRAVGSRQTVLVEGSRDRKTGLLKGFTGNYIPVLLSGGNEEWMNRLVDVVIESAEAGTATARVCHEQ
;
A
#
# COMPACT_ATOMS: atom_id res chain seq x y z
N PHE A 1 -5.71 -17.48 7.73
CA PHE A 1 -5.46 -16.17 7.15
C PHE A 1 -4.85 -16.30 5.76
N ARG A 2 -3.72 -17.04 5.59
CA ARG A 2 -3.07 -17.28 4.29
C ARG A 2 -4.05 -17.79 3.24
N ASP A 3 -4.75 -18.87 3.53
CA ASP A 3 -5.68 -19.52 2.59
C ASP A 3 -6.76 -18.55 2.08
N LEU A 4 -7.22 -17.63 2.95
CA LEU A 4 -8.18 -16.61 2.56
C LEU A 4 -7.57 -15.59 1.60
N VAL A 5 -6.33 -15.12 1.88
CA VAL A 5 -5.63 -14.17 1.00
C VAL A 5 -5.35 -14.82 -0.37
N ASP A 6 -4.85 -16.07 -0.37
CA ASP A 6 -4.55 -16.81 -1.59
C ASP A 6 -5.81 -17.01 -2.44
N ARG A 7 -6.95 -17.33 -1.81
CA ARG A 7 -8.26 -17.45 -2.49
C ARG A 7 -8.71 -16.13 -3.09
N ILE A 8 -8.63 -15.01 -2.34
CA ILE A 8 -9.03 -13.69 -2.84
C ILE A 8 -8.23 -13.34 -4.10
N VAL A 9 -6.91 -13.53 -4.05
CA VAL A 9 -6.02 -13.20 -5.19
C VAL A 9 -6.28 -14.12 -6.40
N ALA A 10 -6.63 -15.37 -6.16
CA ALA A 10 -6.94 -16.33 -7.21
C ALA A 10 -8.32 -16.09 -7.85
N GLU A 11 -9.35 -15.80 -7.03
CA GLU A 11 -10.73 -15.67 -7.49
C GLU A 11 -11.05 -14.26 -8.03
N ILE A 12 -10.29 -13.22 -7.60
CA ILE A 12 -10.50 -11.83 -8.02
C ILE A 12 -9.18 -11.27 -8.58
N PRO A 13 -8.91 -11.51 -9.88
CA PRO A 13 -7.69 -11.01 -10.51
C PRO A 13 -7.55 -9.49 -10.38
N GLY A 14 -6.39 -9.04 -9.91
CA GLY A 14 -6.12 -7.62 -9.73
C GLY A 14 -6.66 -7.01 -8.43
N ALA A 15 -7.27 -7.80 -7.54
CA ALA A 15 -7.68 -7.32 -6.23
C ALA A 15 -6.49 -6.78 -5.43
N ALA A 16 -6.63 -5.60 -4.85
CA ALA A 16 -5.67 -5.07 -3.89
C ALA A 16 -6.01 -5.55 -2.48
N VAL A 17 -5.15 -6.41 -1.93
CA VAL A 17 -5.31 -6.89 -0.55
C VAL A 17 -4.36 -6.12 0.35
N GLY A 18 -4.92 -5.33 1.27
CA GLY A 18 -4.18 -4.62 2.31
C GLY A 18 -4.21 -5.37 3.63
N VAL A 19 -3.15 -5.21 4.43
CA VAL A 19 -3.06 -5.78 5.78
C VAL A 19 -2.68 -4.70 6.78
N ASP A 20 -3.47 -4.60 7.84
CA ASP A 20 -3.13 -3.83 9.02
C ASP A 20 -2.19 -4.64 9.91
N VAL A 21 -1.06 -4.07 10.29
CA VAL A 21 -0.08 -4.73 11.15
C VAL A 21 0.42 -3.79 12.24
N MET A 22 0.41 -4.28 13.47
CA MET A 22 0.93 -3.57 14.63
C MET A 22 2.28 -4.15 15.01
N THR A 23 3.26 -3.29 15.34
CA THR A 23 4.59 -3.68 15.81
C THR A 23 4.82 -3.19 17.23
N GLY A 24 5.61 -3.95 18.00
CA GLY A 24 6.04 -3.57 19.36
C GLY A 24 4.93 -3.71 20.39
N PHE A 25 4.01 -4.63 20.19
CA PHE A 25 3.05 -5.03 21.22
C PHE A 25 3.80 -5.62 22.44
N PRO A 26 3.32 -5.43 23.68
CA PRO A 26 3.96 -6.00 24.86
C PRO A 26 4.23 -7.51 24.70
N GLY A 27 5.48 -7.93 24.93
CA GLY A 27 5.93 -9.31 24.74
C GLY A 27 6.41 -9.64 23.32
N GLU A 28 6.34 -8.73 22.35
CA GLU A 28 6.94 -8.95 21.03
C GLU A 28 8.46 -8.95 21.12
N GLY A 29 9.08 -10.13 21.15
CA GLY A 29 10.53 -10.30 21.07
C GLY A 29 11.05 -10.16 19.62
N HIS A 30 12.36 -10.44 19.45
CA HIS A 30 12.98 -10.42 18.11
C HIS A 30 12.41 -11.52 17.21
N ARG A 31 12.25 -12.73 17.76
CA ARG A 31 11.73 -13.88 17.03
C ARG A 31 10.29 -13.68 16.53
N GLU A 32 9.43 -13.11 17.36
CA GLU A 32 8.03 -12.83 17.02
C GLU A 32 7.94 -11.80 15.87
N PHE A 33 8.78 -10.77 15.95
CA PHE A 33 8.87 -9.77 14.88
C PHE A 33 9.38 -10.39 13.57
N GLU A 34 10.46 -11.18 13.60
CA GLU A 34 11.00 -11.83 12.41
C GLU A 34 9.98 -12.78 11.77
N ASN A 35 9.28 -13.60 12.57
CA ASN A 35 8.22 -14.49 12.10
C ASN A 35 7.10 -13.68 11.41
N THR A 36 6.70 -12.54 11.98
CA THR A 36 5.69 -11.67 11.39
C THR A 36 6.18 -11.09 10.06
N ALA A 37 7.41 -10.59 10.01
CA ALA A 37 8.00 -10.00 8.81
C ALA A 37 8.13 -11.04 7.67
N GLU A 38 8.58 -12.25 7.99
CA GLU A 38 8.70 -13.35 7.02
C GLU A 38 7.32 -13.80 6.52
N PHE A 39 6.35 -13.95 7.42
CA PHE A 39 4.99 -14.28 7.05
C PHE A 39 4.40 -13.24 6.09
N LEU A 40 4.50 -11.95 6.42
CA LEU A 40 4.00 -10.87 5.56
C LEU A 40 4.75 -10.82 4.21
N ARG A 41 6.05 -11.11 4.19
CA ARG A 41 6.84 -11.19 2.96
C ARG A 41 6.31 -12.27 2.02
N SER A 42 5.95 -13.43 2.58
CA SER A 42 5.47 -14.59 1.82
C SER A 42 4.03 -14.48 1.32
N LEU A 43 3.23 -13.55 1.83
CA LEU A 43 1.83 -13.36 1.41
C LEU A 43 1.73 -12.55 0.11
N PRO A 44 0.78 -12.85 -0.80
CA PRO A 44 0.53 -12.09 -2.02
C PRO A 44 -0.31 -10.82 -1.76
N VAL A 45 -0.06 -10.13 -0.66
CA VAL A 45 -0.72 -8.87 -0.31
C VAL A 45 -0.12 -7.69 -1.07
N SER A 46 -0.92 -6.66 -1.34
CA SER A 46 -0.54 -5.52 -2.17
C SER A 46 0.11 -4.40 -1.38
N TYR A 47 -0.26 -4.21 -0.10
CA TYR A 47 0.29 -3.17 0.76
C TYR A 47 0.10 -3.49 2.24
N LEU A 48 0.85 -2.79 3.10
CA LEU A 48 0.76 -2.89 4.54
C LEU A 48 0.44 -1.52 5.16
N HIS A 49 -0.51 -1.49 6.09
CA HIS A 49 -0.71 -0.39 7.02
C HIS A 49 0.00 -0.72 8.33
N VAL A 50 1.09 -0.03 8.61
CA VAL A 50 1.95 -0.35 9.75
C VAL A 50 1.78 0.67 10.87
N PHE A 51 1.36 0.18 12.03
CA PHE A 51 1.14 0.96 13.24
C PHE A 51 2.14 0.52 14.34
N PRO A 52 2.98 1.41 14.88
CA PRO A 52 3.67 1.11 16.12
C PRO A 52 2.63 1.05 17.25
N TYR A 53 2.75 0.07 18.15
CA TYR A 53 1.88 -0.02 19.32
C TYR A 53 1.92 1.30 20.11
N SER A 54 0.75 1.80 20.42
CA SER A 54 0.56 2.97 21.28
C SER A 54 -0.24 2.55 22.51
N GLU A 55 0.36 2.70 23.68
CA GLU A 55 -0.28 2.40 24.94
C GLU A 55 -1.53 3.27 25.14
N ARG A 56 -2.63 2.62 25.51
CA ARG A 56 -3.90 3.28 25.79
C ARG A 56 -4.30 3.00 27.25
N PRO A 57 -4.44 4.02 28.09
CA PRO A 57 -4.89 3.85 29.47
C PRO A 57 -6.22 3.06 29.54
N GLY A 58 -6.35 2.16 30.51
CA GLY A 58 -7.55 1.36 30.70
C GLY A 58 -7.69 0.13 29.80
N THR A 59 -6.71 -0.16 28.94
CA THR A 59 -6.71 -1.41 28.15
C THR A 59 -5.92 -2.51 28.87
N ALA A 60 -6.30 -3.77 28.66
CA ALA A 60 -5.55 -4.92 29.19
C ALA A 60 -4.09 -4.92 28.71
N ALA A 61 -3.85 -4.48 27.48
CA ALA A 61 -2.50 -4.40 26.89
C ALA A 61 -1.57 -3.45 27.67
N ALA A 62 -2.08 -2.38 28.27
CA ALA A 62 -1.28 -1.46 29.06
C ALA A 62 -0.69 -2.09 30.35
N SER A 63 -1.29 -3.17 30.82
CA SER A 63 -0.87 -3.91 32.03
C SER A 63 -0.01 -5.13 31.70
N LEU A 64 0.23 -5.45 30.44
CA LEU A 64 1.04 -6.60 30.06
C LEU A 64 2.52 -6.35 30.31
N PRO A 65 3.28 -7.38 30.77
CA PRO A 65 4.72 -7.31 30.88
C PRO A 65 5.40 -7.34 29.51
N GLY A 66 6.70 -7.03 29.47
CA GLY A 66 7.48 -7.13 28.22
C GLY A 66 7.30 -5.93 27.32
N ARG A 67 7.20 -4.72 27.88
CA ARG A 67 7.14 -3.48 27.13
C ARG A 67 8.32 -3.36 26.15
N VAL A 68 8.01 -3.09 24.90
CA VAL A 68 9.02 -2.85 23.86
C VAL A 68 9.40 -1.38 23.83
N GLU A 69 10.71 -1.09 23.83
CA GLU A 69 11.24 0.27 23.79
C GLU A 69 10.76 1.04 22.55
N ALA A 70 10.51 2.35 22.72
CA ALA A 70 9.95 3.19 21.64
C ALA A 70 10.85 3.25 20.40
N ALA A 71 12.17 3.28 20.58
CA ALA A 71 13.13 3.25 19.48
C ALA A 71 13.02 1.94 18.68
N LEU A 72 12.93 0.80 19.37
CA LEU A 72 12.79 -0.52 18.73
C LEU A 72 11.44 -0.66 18.01
N ARG A 73 10.33 -0.15 18.60
CA ARG A 73 9.01 -0.09 17.94
C ARG A 73 9.09 0.70 16.64
N SER A 74 9.74 1.86 16.67
CA SER A 74 9.91 2.72 15.49
C SER A 74 10.77 2.04 14.42
N GLN A 75 11.84 1.37 14.79
CA GLN A 75 12.71 0.62 13.89
C GLN A 75 11.94 -0.53 13.20
N ARG A 76 11.19 -1.32 13.98
CA ARG A 76 10.36 -2.41 13.44
C ARG A 76 9.28 -1.89 12.49
N ALA A 77 8.61 -0.81 12.88
CA ALA A 77 7.63 -0.16 12.01
C ALA A 77 8.24 0.35 10.69
N ALA A 78 9.45 0.92 10.74
CA ALA A 78 10.18 1.36 9.55
C ALA A 78 10.50 0.17 8.62
N ALA A 79 10.96 -0.94 9.17
CA ALA A 79 11.26 -2.16 8.40
C ALA A 79 10.01 -2.73 7.69
N LEU A 80 8.86 -2.81 8.39
CA LEU A 80 7.62 -3.28 7.75
C LEU A 80 7.03 -2.26 6.77
N ARG A 81 7.22 -0.95 6.98
CA ARG A 81 6.84 0.06 5.98
C ARG A 81 7.66 -0.07 4.69
N ALA A 82 8.95 -0.36 4.81
CA ALA A 82 9.80 -0.63 3.65
C ALA A 82 9.33 -1.88 2.89
N LEU A 83 8.98 -2.95 3.59
CA LEU A 83 8.37 -4.14 2.99
C LEU A 83 7.03 -3.81 2.31
N GLY A 84 6.17 -3.02 2.96
CA GLY A 84 4.89 -2.58 2.40
C GLY A 84 5.06 -1.74 1.13
N LEU A 85 6.07 -0.87 1.10
CA LEU A 85 6.40 -0.08 -0.09
C LEU A 85 6.88 -0.97 -1.25
N ALA A 86 7.72 -1.97 -0.97
CA ALA A 86 8.17 -2.92 -1.98
C ALA A 86 6.96 -3.68 -2.58
N LYS A 87 6.07 -4.22 -1.74
CA LYS A 87 4.86 -4.92 -2.18
C LYS A 87 3.94 -4.03 -3.02
N ARG A 88 3.72 -2.79 -2.60
CA ARG A 88 2.92 -1.82 -3.33
C ARG A 88 3.54 -1.49 -4.70
N THR A 89 4.86 -1.37 -4.75
CA THR A 89 5.58 -1.15 -6.01
C THR A 89 5.44 -2.35 -6.95
N ASP A 90 5.59 -3.57 -6.44
CA ASP A 90 5.43 -4.78 -7.23
C ASP A 90 3.97 -4.97 -7.71
N PHE A 91 2.99 -4.58 -6.87
CA PHE A 91 1.58 -4.58 -7.27
C PHE A 91 1.33 -3.60 -8.43
N ALA A 92 1.83 -2.37 -8.33
CA ALA A 92 1.69 -1.37 -9.38
C ALA A 92 2.44 -1.76 -10.66
N LYS A 93 3.62 -2.39 -10.55
CA LYS A 93 4.39 -2.88 -11.70
C LYS A 93 3.64 -3.92 -12.53
N ARG A 94 2.83 -4.78 -11.89
CA ARG A 94 1.99 -5.76 -12.60
C ARG A 94 0.93 -5.13 -13.50
N ALA A 95 0.57 -3.88 -13.25
CA ALA A 95 -0.38 -3.14 -14.07
C ALA A 95 0.26 -2.45 -15.28
N VAL A 96 1.60 -2.41 -15.40
CA VAL A 96 2.30 -1.77 -16.52
C VAL A 96 1.89 -2.43 -17.85
N GLY A 97 1.58 -1.61 -18.84
CA GLY A 97 1.06 -2.02 -20.14
C GLY A 97 -0.46 -2.25 -20.16
N SER A 98 -1.14 -2.31 -19.03
CA SER A 98 -2.60 -2.51 -18.98
C SER A 98 -3.37 -1.20 -19.14
N ARG A 99 -4.59 -1.33 -19.69
CA ARG A 99 -5.60 -0.26 -19.70
C ARG A 99 -6.33 -0.25 -18.36
N GLN A 100 -6.45 0.91 -17.73
CA GLN A 100 -7.10 1.11 -16.46
C GLN A 100 -8.00 2.34 -16.51
N THR A 101 -9.07 2.35 -15.71
CA THR A 101 -9.85 3.56 -15.46
C THR A 101 -9.36 4.19 -14.16
N VAL A 102 -9.04 5.47 -14.20
CA VAL A 102 -8.51 6.25 -13.06
C VAL A 102 -9.52 7.31 -12.67
N LEU A 103 -9.88 7.37 -11.40
CA LEU A 103 -10.55 8.52 -10.80
C LEU A 103 -9.50 9.60 -10.55
N VAL A 104 -9.54 10.65 -11.34
CA VAL A 104 -8.63 11.80 -11.20
C VAL A 104 -9.08 12.67 -10.04
N GLU A 105 -8.17 12.98 -9.11
CA GLU A 105 -8.47 13.86 -7.97
C GLU A 105 -8.57 15.34 -8.40
N GLY A 106 -9.27 16.16 -7.60
CA GLY A 106 -9.42 17.60 -7.81
C GLY A 106 -8.16 18.43 -7.49
N SER A 107 -6.99 17.79 -7.39
CA SER A 107 -5.72 18.44 -7.08
C SER A 107 -4.55 17.77 -7.77
N ARG A 108 -3.50 18.54 -8.02
CA ARG A 108 -2.24 18.05 -8.59
C ARG A 108 -1.31 17.50 -7.51
N ASP A 109 -0.42 16.61 -7.89
CA ASP A 109 0.68 16.19 -7.04
C ASP A 109 1.65 17.36 -6.79
N ARG A 110 1.98 17.61 -5.53
CA ARG A 110 2.78 18.78 -5.12
C ARG A 110 4.24 18.72 -5.58
N LYS A 111 4.78 17.51 -5.81
CA LYS A 111 6.18 17.34 -6.18
C LYS A 111 6.40 17.42 -7.69
N THR A 112 5.49 16.81 -8.44
CA THR A 112 5.61 16.67 -9.90
C THR A 112 4.78 17.68 -10.68
N GLY A 113 3.75 18.28 -10.05
CA GLY A 113 2.76 19.12 -10.73
C GLY A 113 1.77 18.37 -11.62
N LEU A 114 1.91 17.03 -11.74
CA LEU A 114 1.03 16.21 -12.55
C LEU A 114 -0.35 16.03 -11.91
N LEU A 115 -1.36 15.77 -12.72
CA LEU A 115 -2.64 15.27 -12.23
C LEU A 115 -2.41 13.91 -11.58
N LYS A 116 -3.14 13.64 -10.50
CA LYS A 116 -3.05 12.39 -9.75
C LYS A 116 -4.43 11.78 -9.55
N GLY A 117 -4.46 10.49 -9.32
CA GLY A 117 -5.70 9.76 -9.08
C GLY A 117 -5.43 8.35 -8.63
N PHE A 118 -6.48 7.53 -8.63
CA PHE A 118 -6.41 6.12 -8.28
C PHE A 118 -7.16 5.27 -9.30
N THR A 119 -6.60 4.09 -9.58
CA THR A 119 -7.34 3.03 -10.29
C THR A 119 -8.42 2.45 -9.39
N GLY A 120 -9.35 1.66 -9.95
CA GLY A 120 -10.39 0.96 -9.19
C GLY A 120 -9.86 0.01 -8.11
N ASN A 121 -8.63 -0.48 -8.25
CA ASN A 121 -7.91 -1.30 -7.26
C ASN A 121 -6.84 -0.54 -6.47
N TYR A 122 -7.02 0.77 -6.32
CA TYR A 122 -6.23 1.66 -5.46
C TYR A 122 -4.74 1.80 -5.81
N ILE A 123 -4.33 1.59 -7.06
CA ILE A 123 -3.00 1.99 -7.51
C ILE A 123 -2.99 3.51 -7.66
N PRO A 124 -2.11 4.26 -6.95
CA PRO A 124 -1.94 5.69 -7.18
C PRO A 124 -1.31 5.91 -8.54
N VAL A 125 -1.85 6.88 -9.28
CA VAL A 125 -1.42 7.17 -10.65
C VAL A 125 -1.11 8.65 -10.79
N LEU A 126 -0.01 8.96 -11.46
CA LEU A 126 0.32 10.28 -11.98
C LEU A 126 0.07 10.28 -13.50
N LEU A 127 -0.65 11.28 -13.98
CA LEU A 127 -1.04 11.38 -15.40
C LEU A 127 -0.09 12.30 -16.14
N SER A 128 0.62 11.76 -17.13
CA SER A 128 1.43 12.54 -18.06
C SER A 128 0.53 13.32 -19.05
N GLY A 129 0.73 14.64 -19.17
CA GLY A 129 0.01 15.47 -20.13
C GLY A 129 -1.43 15.81 -19.74
N GLY A 130 -1.73 15.88 -18.44
CA GLY A 130 -3.11 16.06 -17.96
C GLY A 130 -3.76 17.41 -18.20
N ASN A 131 -4.99 17.41 -18.73
CA ASN A 131 -5.90 18.56 -18.80
C ASN A 131 -6.71 18.67 -17.49
N GLU A 132 -6.95 19.88 -16.99
CA GLU A 132 -7.74 20.14 -15.78
C GLU A 132 -9.21 19.71 -15.89
N GLU A 133 -9.73 19.60 -17.09
CA GLU A 133 -11.07 19.07 -17.36
C GLU A 133 -11.26 17.62 -16.90
N TRP A 134 -10.17 16.88 -16.65
CA TRP A 134 -10.22 15.52 -16.14
C TRP A 134 -10.36 15.44 -14.62
N MET A 135 -10.17 16.54 -13.91
CA MET A 135 -10.35 16.56 -12.45
C MET A 135 -11.76 16.12 -12.06
N ASN A 136 -11.83 15.28 -11.02
CA ASN A 136 -13.05 14.67 -10.50
C ASN A 136 -13.83 13.82 -11.54
N ARG A 137 -13.13 13.30 -12.54
CA ARG A 137 -13.68 12.40 -13.56
C ARG A 137 -12.97 11.06 -13.61
N LEU A 138 -13.67 10.08 -14.15
CA LEU A 138 -13.09 8.80 -14.55
C LEU A 138 -12.47 8.97 -15.93
N VAL A 139 -11.20 8.57 -16.06
CA VAL A 139 -10.42 8.71 -17.29
C VAL A 139 -9.73 7.40 -17.59
N ASP A 140 -9.85 6.92 -18.83
CA ASP A 140 -9.15 5.71 -19.28
C ASP A 140 -7.71 6.02 -19.63
N VAL A 141 -6.81 5.21 -19.11
CA VAL A 141 -5.36 5.39 -19.21
C VAL A 141 -4.66 4.08 -19.55
N VAL A 142 -3.44 4.16 -20.07
CA VAL A 142 -2.50 3.05 -20.13
C VAL A 142 -1.40 3.31 -19.11
N ILE A 143 -1.15 2.35 -18.23
CA ILE A 143 -0.06 2.42 -17.26
C ILE A 143 1.27 2.23 -18.00
N GLU A 144 2.17 3.21 -17.90
CA GLU A 144 3.45 3.21 -18.62
C GLU A 144 4.61 2.73 -17.75
N SER A 145 4.59 3.10 -16.48
CA SER A 145 5.63 2.71 -15.53
C SER A 145 5.10 2.68 -14.10
N ALA A 146 5.87 2.08 -13.18
CA ALA A 146 5.57 2.13 -11.76
C ALA A 146 6.85 2.14 -10.93
N GLU A 147 6.95 3.10 -10.03
CA GLU A 147 8.09 3.30 -9.14
C GLU A 147 7.61 3.82 -7.78
N ALA A 148 8.30 3.41 -6.70
CA ALA A 148 8.01 3.84 -5.34
C ALA A 148 6.52 3.74 -4.95
N GLY A 149 5.82 2.70 -5.46
CA GLY A 149 4.41 2.43 -5.16
C GLY A 149 3.42 3.34 -5.89
N THR A 150 3.86 4.11 -6.89
CA THR A 150 3.03 4.98 -7.72
C THR A 150 3.26 4.65 -9.19
N ALA A 151 2.19 4.61 -9.97
CA ALA A 151 2.26 4.42 -11.42
C ALA A 151 2.28 5.76 -12.15
N THR A 152 2.89 5.79 -13.32
CA THR A 152 2.72 6.86 -14.30
C THR A 152 1.90 6.33 -15.47
N ALA A 153 0.96 7.12 -15.93
CA ALA A 153 0.05 6.70 -16.98
C ALA A 153 -0.19 7.80 -18.01
N ARG A 154 -0.50 7.38 -19.21
CA ARG A 154 -0.91 8.21 -20.33
C ARG A 154 -2.40 8.03 -20.59
N VAL A 155 -3.11 9.12 -20.81
CA VAL A 155 -4.55 9.09 -21.16
C VAL A 155 -4.75 8.46 -22.53
N CYS A 156 -5.76 7.57 -22.64
CA CYS A 156 -6.24 7.09 -23.91
C CYS A 156 -7.09 8.17 -24.58
N HIS A 157 -6.61 8.75 -25.68
CA HIS A 157 -7.49 9.58 -26.51
C HIS A 157 -8.50 8.65 -27.19
N GLU A 158 -9.80 8.96 -27.06
CA GLU A 158 -10.81 8.36 -27.94
C GLU A 158 -10.48 8.75 -29.40
N GLN A 159 -10.35 7.75 -30.26
CA GLN A 159 -10.26 7.97 -31.70
C GLN A 159 -11.64 8.21 -32.28
#